data_448d0e2ac7dcb479c4004613fa1e6dc3
#
_entry.id   448d0e2ac7dcb479c4004613fa1e6dc3
#
_cell.length_a   1.000
_cell.length_b   1.000
_cell.length_c   1.000
_cell.angle_alpha   90.00
_cell.angle_beta   90.00
_cell.angle_gamma   90.00
#
_symmetry.space_group_name_H-M   'P 1'
#
loop_
_entity.id
_entity.type
_entity.pdbx_description
1 polymer ?
#
loop_
_entity_poly.entity_id
_entity_poly.type
_entity_poly.pdbx_seq_one_letter_code
_entity_poly.pdbx_strand_id
1 'polypeptide(L)'
;MQKENLCKPLNKSEFEKVLEPIHKTYWQKAYKKLSAKMSSLRSSLKRRSEQYDVKFDISSNEIRQLFMEAYGEGCRYCDKQLTFRTIACDHIIPLSKEGVSTKENLQLICRTCNTRKGPLDEKDFTILIQLVQELPDELCSYVMKKLAKGGRY
;
A
#
# COMPACT_ATOMS: atom_id res chain seq x y z
N MET A 1 9.10 20.20 -17.85
CA MET A 1 8.04 20.86 -17.06
C MET A 1 7.93 20.16 -15.71
N GLN A 2 8.12 20.92 -14.65
CA GLN A 2 8.43 20.47 -13.30
C GLN A 2 7.26 19.74 -12.63
N LYS A 3 7.49 18.46 -12.25
CA LYS A 3 6.58 17.63 -11.41
C LYS A 3 6.74 17.90 -9.90
N GLU A 4 7.30 19.04 -9.52
CA GLU A 4 7.80 19.23 -8.15
C GLU A 4 6.80 19.74 -7.10
N ASN A 5 5.50 19.90 -7.42
CA ASN A 5 4.60 20.57 -6.46
C ASN A 5 3.30 19.86 -6.10
N LEU A 6 3.15 18.55 -6.37
CA LEU A 6 1.91 17.82 -6.09
C LEU A 6 1.90 16.98 -4.81
N CYS A 7 2.98 16.95 -4.03
CA CYS A 7 3.18 15.99 -2.96
C CYS A 7 3.36 16.55 -1.54
N LYS A 8 2.96 17.79 -1.26
CA LYS A 8 2.81 18.18 0.15
C LYS A 8 1.43 17.73 0.65
N PRO A 9 1.37 17.01 1.79
CA PRO A 9 0.08 16.65 2.39
C PRO A 9 -0.64 17.94 2.78
N LEU A 10 -1.64 18.31 1.98
CA LEU A 10 -2.50 19.45 2.27
C LEU A 10 -3.22 19.19 3.60
N ASN A 11 -3.16 20.14 4.51
CA ASN A 11 -4.02 20.10 5.69
C ASN A 11 -5.49 20.28 5.25
N LYS A 12 -6.45 20.02 6.15
CA LYS A 12 -7.86 20.05 5.82
C LYS A 12 -8.28 21.38 5.18
N SER A 13 -7.75 22.53 5.61
CA SER A 13 -8.11 23.84 5.12
C SER A 13 -7.50 24.15 3.75
N GLU A 14 -6.30 23.68 3.48
CA GLU A 14 -5.63 23.78 2.17
C GLU A 14 -6.32 22.88 1.15
N PHE A 15 -6.71 21.70 1.56
CA PHE A 15 -7.48 20.75 0.77
C PHE A 15 -8.85 21.34 0.41
N GLU A 16 -9.55 21.95 1.37
CA GLU A 16 -10.83 22.61 1.14
C GLU A 16 -10.71 23.78 0.14
N LYS A 17 -9.65 24.59 0.21
CA LYS A 17 -9.41 25.74 -0.69
C LYS A 17 -9.10 25.33 -2.13
N VAL A 18 -8.30 24.30 -2.32
CA VAL A 18 -7.98 23.78 -3.66
C VAL A 18 -9.21 23.21 -4.36
N LEU A 19 -10.23 22.88 -3.60
CA LEU A 19 -11.40 22.12 -4.04
C LEU A 19 -12.71 22.89 -4.01
N GLU A 20 -12.68 24.16 -3.60
CA GLU A 20 -13.84 25.05 -3.66
C GLU A 20 -14.55 25.11 -5.03
N PRO A 21 -13.87 24.95 -6.19
CA PRO A 21 -14.54 24.89 -7.47
C PRO A 21 -15.28 23.58 -7.76
N ILE A 22 -14.99 22.52 -7.00
CA ILE A 22 -15.54 21.18 -7.25
C ILE A 22 -16.55 20.88 -6.14
N HIS A 23 -17.81 20.84 -6.46
CA HIS A 23 -18.98 20.60 -5.60
C HIS A 23 -18.68 20.11 -4.16
N LYS A 24 -18.88 20.95 -3.16
CA LYS A 24 -18.66 20.74 -1.72
C LYS A 24 -19.14 19.38 -1.20
N THR A 25 -20.22 18.86 -1.77
CA THR A 25 -20.80 17.54 -1.41
C THR A 25 -19.95 16.35 -1.87
N TYR A 26 -19.28 16.45 -3.03
CA TYR A 26 -18.40 15.39 -3.54
C TYR A 26 -17.17 15.23 -2.67
N TRP A 27 -16.64 16.34 -2.18
CA TRP A 27 -15.46 16.39 -1.34
C TRP A 27 -15.68 15.79 0.02
N GLN A 28 -16.76 16.15 0.67
CA GLN A 28 -17.12 15.59 1.96
C GLN A 28 -17.27 14.07 1.88
N LYS A 29 -17.86 13.57 0.79
CA LYS A 29 -17.98 12.13 0.56
C LYS A 29 -16.63 11.47 0.29
N ALA A 30 -15.78 12.08 -0.55
CA ALA A 30 -14.43 11.56 -0.86
C ALA A 30 -13.54 11.57 0.39
N TYR A 31 -13.53 12.67 1.13
CA TYR A 31 -12.77 12.80 2.38
C TYR A 31 -13.22 11.79 3.44
N LYS A 32 -14.54 11.60 3.63
CA LYS A 32 -15.06 10.59 4.55
C LYS A 32 -14.60 9.17 4.17
N LYS A 33 -14.69 8.83 2.88
CA LYS A 33 -14.22 7.52 2.39
C LYS A 33 -12.72 7.32 2.61
N LEU A 34 -11.92 8.35 2.33
CA LEU A 34 -10.47 8.31 2.52
C LEU A 34 -10.12 8.16 4.00
N SER A 35 -10.71 8.98 4.87
CA SER A 35 -10.49 8.91 6.32
C SER A 35 -10.91 7.56 6.90
N ALA A 36 -12.06 7.03 6.49
CA ALA A 36 -12.53 5.71 6.90
C ALA A 36 -11.56 4.60 6.46
N LYS A 37 -11.04 4.67 5.23
CA LYS A 37 -10.06 3.70 4.73
C LYS A 37 -8.77 3.74 5.54
N MET A 38 -8.24 4.92 5.82
CA MET A 38 -7.01 5.06 6.62
C MET A 38 -7.19 4.59 8.06
N SER A 39 -8.33 4.91 8.69
CA SER A 39 -8.67 4.42 10.02
C SER A 39 -8.79 2.90 10.07
N SER A 40 -9.47 2.30 9.08
CA SER A 40 -9.58 0.84 8.94
C SER A 40 -8.22 0.19 8.74
N LEU A 41 -7.35 0.80 7.93
CA LEU A 41 -6.00 0.33 7.70
C LEU A 41 -5.19 0.33 9.01
N ARG A 42 -5.21 1.45 9.74
CA ARG A 42 -4.51 1.59 11.01
C ARG A 42 -4.99 0.56 12.04
N SER A 43 -6.30 0.40 12.18
CA SER A 43 -6.89 -0.59 13.09
C SER A 43 -6.50 -2.02 12.72
N SER A 44 -6.46 -2.34 11.43
CA SER A 44 -6.01 -3.65 10.94
C SER A 44 -4.52 -3.88 11.21
N LEU A 45 -3.67 -2.87 11.03
CA LEU A 45 -2.25 -2.96 11.37
C LEU A 45 -2.06 -3.20 12.86
N LYS A 46 -2.73 -2.41 13.71
CA LYS A 46 -2.66 -2.56 15.16
C LYS A 46 -3.04 -3.98 15.60
N ARG A 47 -4.22 -4.45 15.19
CA ARG A 47 -4.70 -5.79 15.52
C ARG A 47 -3.72 -6.89 15.09
N ARG A 48 -3.13 -6.77 13.89
CA ARG A 48 -2.14 -7.76 13.41
C ARG A 48 -0.85 -7.70 14.21
N SER A 49 -0.36 -6.51 14.56
CA SER A 49 0.82 -6.37 15.42
C SER A 49 0.59 -7.01 16.80
N GLU A 50 -0.59 -6.82 17.38
CA GLU A 50 -0.98 -7.49 18.63
C GLU A 50 -1.00 -9.02 18.50
N GLN A 51 -1.48 -9.56 17.36
CA GLN A 51 -1.50 -11.00 17.10
C GLN A 51 -0.11 -11.64 17.00
N TYR A 52 0.87 -10.87 16.53
CA TYR A 52 2.26 -11.34 16.37
C TYR A 52 3.18 -10.86 17.49
N ASP A 53 2.63 -10.19 18.50
CA ASP A 53 3.38 -9.61 19.63
C ASP A 53 4.56 -8.73 19.19
N VAL A 54 4.32 -7.88 18.19
CA VAL A 54 5.33 -6.96 17.64
C VAL A 54 4.94 -5.50 17.86
N LYS A 55 5.93 -4.62 17.85
CA LYS A 55 5.74 -3.19 18.04
C LYS A 55 4.79 -2.61 16.99
N PHE A 56 3.81 -1.82 17.47
CA PHE A 56 2.96 -0.97 16.66
C PHE A 56 3.25 0.49 17.00
N ASP A 57 3.86 1.22 16.07
CA ASP A 57 4.25 2.61 16.25
C ASP A 57 4.11 3.37 14.93
N ILE A 58 2.85 3.61 14.55
CA ILE A 58 2.52 4.43 13.38
C ILE A 58 1.30 5.30 13.69
N SER A 59 1.45 6.60 13.47
CA SER A 59 0.40 7.59 13.63
C SER A 59 -0.57 7.61 12.44
N SER A 60 -1.74 8.20 12.65
CA SER A 60 -2.70 8.42 11.56
C SER A 60 -2.17 9.37 10.48
N ASN A 61 -1.30 10.31 10.85
CA ASN A 61 -0.68 11.23 9.90
C ASN A 61 0.34 10.53 9.01
N GLU A 62 1.17 9.64 9.56
CA GLU A 62 2.12 8.85 8.78
C GLU A 62 1.41 7.90 7.80
N ILE A 63 0.32 7.27 8.21
CA ILE A 63 -0.51 6.46 7.28
C ILE A 63 -1.08 7.33 6.17
N ARG A 64 -1.54 8.55 6.50
CA ARG A 64 -2.03 9.49 5.48
C ARG A 64 -0.92 9.87 4.52
N GLN A 65 0.27 10.15 5.02
CA GLN A 65 1.44 10.49 4.22
C GLN A 65 1.81 9.35 3.28
N LEU A 66 1.96 8.11 3.78
CA LEU A 66 2.19 6.94 2.94
C LEU A 66 1.15 6.80 1.83
N PHE A 67 -0.12 7.03 2.16
CA PHE A 67 -1.20 6.93 1.17
C PHE A 67 -1.10 8.01 0.10
N MET A 68 -0.82 9.25 0.49
CA MET A 68 -0.70 10.38 -0.45
C MET A 68 0.52 10.26 -1.36
N GLU A 69 1.63 9.73 -0.83
CA GLU A 69 2.86 9.48 -1.60
C GLU A 69 2.65 8.36 -2.65
N ALA A 70 1.85 7.35 -2.33
CA ALA A 70 1.65 6.19 -3.20
C ALA A 70 0.45 6.32 -4.16
N TYR A 71 -0.53 7.16 -3.84
CA TYR A 71 -1.76 7.26 -4.63
C TYR A 71 -1.51 7.83 -6.02
N GLY A 72 -1.93 7.10 -7.04
CA GLY A 72 -1.72 7.47 -8.44
C GLY A 72 -0.40 6.97 -9.02
N GLU A 73 0.55 6.56 -8.18
CA GLU A 73 1.83 6.00 -8.61
C GLU A 73 1.69 4.54 -9.07
N GLY A 74 2.71 4.02 -9.74
CA GLY A 74 2.81 2.61 -10.11
C GLY A 74 3.17 1.73 -8.92
N CYS A 75 2.62 0.52 -8.86
CA CYS A 75 3.06 -0.48 -7.89
C CYS A 75 4.51 -0.89 -8.19
N ARG A 76 5.39 -0.82 -7.19
CA ARG A 76 6.83 -1.09 -7.36
C ARG A 76 7.19 -2.49 -7.93
N TYR A 77 6.23 -3.43 -7.94
CA TYR A 77 6.47 -4.80 -8.44
C TYR A 77 5.80 -5.12 -9.79
N CYS A 78 4.82 -4.33 -10.23
CA CYS A 78 4.08 -4.63 -11.46
C CYS A 78 3.53 -3.40 -12.17
N ASP A 79 3.96 -2.20 -11.81
CA ASP A 79 3.57 -0.89 -12.35
C ASP A 79 2.05 -0.61 -12.40
N LYS A 80 1.21 -1.50 -11.86
CA LYS A 80 -0.22 -1.27 -11.78
C LYS A 80 -0.49 -0.03 -10.94
N GLN A 81 -1.25 0.92 -11.50
CA GLN A 81 -1.59 2.16 -10.83
C GLN A 81 -2.27 1.92 -9.47
N LEU A 82 -1.74 2.55 -8.44
CA LEU A 82 -2.24 2.50 -7.08
C LEU A 82 -3.40 3.48 -6.92
N THR A 83 -4.58 2.93 -6.78
CA THR A 83 -5.83 3.67 -6.61
C THR A 83 -6.47 3.28 -5.28
N PHE A 84 -7.52 4.00 -4.93
CA PHE A 84 -8.32 3.69 -3.74
C PHE A 84 -8.78 2.23 -3.64
N ARG A 85 -9.01 1.58 -4.80
CA ARG A 85 -9.48 0.19 -4.89
C ARG A 85 -8.33 -0.81 -4.90
N THR A 86 -7.19 -0.44 -5.46
CA THR A 86 -6.06 -1.36 -5.70
C THR A 86 -5.02 -1.36 -4.59
N ILE A 87 -4.92 -0.29 -3.80
CA ILE A 87 -3.95 -0.15 -2.71
C ILE A 87 -4.16 -1.18 -1.59
N ALA A 88 -3.06 -1.76 -1.17
CA ALA A 88 -2.91 -2.53 0.07
C ALA A 88 -1.66 -2.06 0.82
N CYS A 89 -1.70 -2.14 2.14
CA CYS A 89 -0.53 -1.90 2.98
C CYS A 89 0.15 -3.24 3.29
N ASP A 90 1.42 -3.28 3.05
CA ASP A 90 2.29 -4.42 3.23
C ASP A 90 3.43 -4.08 4.19
N HIS A 91 3.94 -5.09 4.90
CA HIS A 91 5.15 -4.98 5.69
C HIS A 91 6.35 -5.38 4.83
N ILE A 92 7.36 -4.53 4.76
CA ILE A 92 8.64 -4.81 4.05
C ILE A 92 9.24 -6.08 4.63
N ILE A 93 9.44 -6.12 5.95
CA ILE A 93 9.74 -7.32 6.73
C ILE A 93 8.41 -7.80 7.32
N PRO A 94 7.91 -8.99 6.99
CA PRO A 94 6.60 -9.45 7.44
C PRO A 94 6.53 -9.66 8.96
N LEU A 95 5.34 -9.54 9.53
CA LEU A 95 5.10 -9.76 10.96
C LEU A 95 5.56 -11.14 11.43
N SER A 96 5.44 -12.17 10.58
CA SER A 96 5.91 -13.53 10.86
C SER A 96 7.44 -13.66 10.97
N LYS A 97 8.18 -12.64 10.56
CA LYS A 97 9.63 -12.51 10.69
C LYS A 97 10.00 -11.35 11.64
N GLU A 98 9.17 -11.11 12.64
CA GLU A 98 9.35 -10.07 13.66
C GLU A 98 9.35 -8.63 13.10
N GLY A 99 8.81 -8.43 11.91
CA GLY A 99 8.65 -7.11 11.31
C GLY A 99 7.69 -6.25 12.13
N VAL A 100 8.07 -5.01 12.42
CA VAL A 100 7.29 -4.06 13.22
C VAL A 100 6.36 -3.22 12.35
N SER A 101 5.28 -2.69 12.93
CA SER A 101 4.37 -1.76 12.23
C SER A 101 4.81 -0.30 12.48
N THR A 102 5.87 0.11 11.82
CA THR A 102 6.36 1.50 11.77
C THR A 102 6.34 2.02 10.33
N LYS A 103 6.46 3.34 10.14
CA LYS A 103 6.45 3.94 8.80
C LYS A 103 7.55 3.34 7.90
N GLU A 104 8.74 3.08 8.45
CA GLU A 104 9.92 2.59 7.74
C GLU A 104 9.73 1.15 7.25
N ASN A 105 8.93 0.35 7.95
CA ASN A 105 8.66 -1.04 7.60
C ASN A 105 7.34 -1.24 6.85
N LEU A 106 6.66 -0.16 6.47
CA LEU A 106 5.41 -0.22 5.74
C LEU A 106 5.55 0.36 4.35
N GLN A 107 4.89 -0.30 3.39
CA GLN A 107 4.81 0.16 2.01
C GLN A 107 3.38 0.01 1.47
N LEU A 108 3.02 0.83 0.49
CA LEU A 108 1.77 0.68 -0.23
C LEU A 108 2.04 0.08 -1.61
N ILE A 109 1.44 -1.06 -1.87
CA ILE A 109 1.54 -1.82 -3.11
C ILE A 109 0.16 -2.24 -3.60
N CYS A 110 0.06 -2.81 -4.79
CA CYS A 110 -1.23 -3.30 -5.23
C CYS A 110 -1.62 -4.59 -4.49
N ARG A 111 -2.92 -4.80 -4.32
CA ARG A 111 -3.46 -5.99 -3.62
C ARG A 111 -2.96 -7.30 -4.21
N THR A 112 -2.81 -7.36 -5.54
CA THR A 112 -2.33 -8.57 -6.21
C THR A 112 -0.88 -8.89 -5.80
N CYS A 113 0.01 -7.89 -5.81
CA CYS A 113 1.39 -8.07 -5.38
C CYS A 113 1.49 -8.36 -3.87
N ASN A 114 0.65 -7.71 -3.06
CA ASN A 114 0.57 -8.00 -1.63
C ASN A 114 0.18 -9.47 -1.36
N THR A 115 -0.80 -10.00 -2.10
CA THR A 115 -1.19 -11.41 -1.98
C THR A 115 -0.09 -12.35 -2.48
N ARG A 116 0.59 -12.00 -3.58
CA ARG A 116 1.70 -12.79 -4.14
C ARG A 116 2.91 -12.82 -3.22
N LYS A 117 3.20 -11.69 -2.57
CA LYS A 117 4.32 -11.57 -1.66
C LYS A 117 4.12 -12.46 -0.42
N GLY A 118 2.90 -12.49 0.13
CA GLY A 118 2.59 -13.30 1.31
C GLY A 118 3.57 -13.05 2.47
N PRO A 119 4.16 -14.12 3.07
CA PRO A 119 5.08 -14.02 4.20
C PRO A 119 6.54 -13.75 3.79
N LEU A 120 6.83 -13.53 2.51
CA LEU A 120 8.18 -13.17 2.06
C LEU A 120 8.51 -11.74 2.47
N ASP A 121 9.77 -11.47 2.80
CA ASP A 121 10.25 -10.11 2.89
C ASP A 121 10.45 -9.48 1.50
N GLU A 122 10.74 -8.19 1.47
CA GLU A 122 10.89 -7.46 0.22
C GLU A 122 11.99 -8.03 -0.68
N LYS A 123 13.13 -8.40 -0.07
CA LYS A 123 14.29 -8.92 -0.80
C LYS A 123 13.96 -10.26 -1.47
N ASP A 124 13.40 -11.19 -0.72
CA ASP A 124 13.05 -12.52 -1.23
C ASP A 124 11.96 -12.41 -2.31
N PHE A 125 10.98 -11.54 -2.11
CA PHE A 125 9.92 -11.34 -3.10
C PHE A 125 10.44 -10.67 -4.38
N THR A 126 11.37 -9.73 -4.29
CA THR A 126 12.00 -9.09 -5.45
C THR A 126 12.77 -10.13 -6.28
N ILE A 127 13.56 -10.98 -5.62
CA ILE A 127 14.30 -12.07 -6.28
C ILE A 127 13.30 -13.04 -6.96
N LEU A 128 12.24 -13.44 -6.26
CA LEU A 128 11.21 -14.31 -6.82
C LEU A 128 10.57 -13.72 -8.08
N ILE A 129 10.18 -12.45 -8.06
CA ILE A 129 9.59 -11.79 -9.23
C ILE A 129 10.57 -11.74 -10.39
N GLN A 130 11.83 -11.41 -10.16
CA GLN A 130 12.87 -11.41 -11.19
C GLN A 130 13.04 -12.79 -11.83
N LEU A 131 13.17 -13.83 -11.02
CA LEU A 131 13.29 -15.22 -11.53
C LEU A 131 12.05 -15.65 -12.34
N VAL A 132 10.86 -15.28 -11.89
CA VAL A 132 9.62 -15.60 -12.63
C VAL A 132 9.54 -14.86 -13.95
N GLN A 133 10.06 -13.63 -14.04
CA GLN A 133 10.09 -12.84 -15.27
C GLN A 133 11.07 -13.41 -16.33
N GLU A 134 12.06 -14.19 -15.91
CA GLU A 134 12.99 -14.88 -16.83
C GLU A 134 12.38 -16.15 -17.44
N LEU A 135 11.25 -16.62 -16.93
CA LEU A 135 10.55 -17.79 -17.47
C LEU A 135 9.85 -17.47 -18.78
N PRO A 136 9.64 -18.48 -19.67
CA PRO A 136 8.76 -18.33 -20.81
C PRO A 136 7.37 -17.81 -20.43
N ASP A 137 6.77 -16.97 -21.27
CA ASP A 137 5.52 -16.24 -20.98
C ASP A 137 4.40 -17.09 -20.41
N GLU A 138 4.20 -18.29 -20.95
CA GLU A 138 3.16 -19.21 -20.48
C GLU A 138 3.43 -19.66 -19.05
N LEU A 139 4.67 -20.04 -18.74
CA LEU A 139 5.07 -20.50 -17.42
C LEU A 139 5.08 -19.34 -16.42
N CYS A 140 5.58 -18.17 -16.81
CA CYS A 140 5.51 -16.94 -16.03
C CYS A 140 4.05 -16.64 -15.64
N SER A 141 3.14 -16.63 -16.63
CA SER A 141 1.71 -16.40 -16.40
C SER A 141 1.10 -17.43 -15.44
N TYR A 142 1.46 -18.70 -15.60
CA TYR A 142 0.99 -19.78 -14.73
C TYR A 142 1.45 -19.58 -13.28
N VAL A 143 2.76 -19.35 -13.06
CA VAL A 143 3.34 -19.14 -11.73
C VAL A 143 2.73 -17.89 -11.07
N MET A 144 2.62 -16.78 -11.80
CA MET A 144 2.03 -15.55 -11.28
C MET A 144 0.55 -15.71 -10.89
N LYS A 145 -0.21 -16.55 -11.60
CA LYS A 145 -1.59 -16.91 -11.22
C LYS A 145 -1.63 -17.77 -9.96
N LYS A 146 -0.68 -18.68 -9.78
CA LYS A 146 -0.59 -19.51 -8.57
C LYS A 146 -0.23 -18.67 -7.34
N LEU A 147 0.76 -17.81 -7.44
CA LEU A 147 1.14 -16.88 -6.37
C LEU A 147 -0.03 -15.96 -5.96
N ALA A 148 -0.84 -15.49 -6.92
CA ALA A 148 -1.99 -14.63 -6.66
C ALA A 148 -3.13 -15.33 -5.87
N LYS A 149 -3.12 -16.65 -5.74
CA LYS A 149 -4.07 -17.39 -4.91
C LYS A 149 -3.67 -17.46 -3.44
N GLY A 150 -2.56 -16.83 -3.06
CA GLY A 150 -2.01 -16.88 -1.73
C GLY A 150 -1.35 -18.24 -1.48
N GLY A 151 -0.10 -18.38 -1.89
CA GLY A 151 0.67 -19.58 -1.57
C GLY A 151 0.84 -19.72 -0.06
N ARG A 152 0.55 -20.88 0.49
CA ARG A 152 1.14 -21.30 1.76
C ARG A 152 2.52 -21.82 1.39
N TYR A 153 3.53 -21.05 1.71
CA TYR A 153 4.94 -21.45 1.55
C TYR A 153 5.34 -22.32 2.73
#